data_1055a28e44d663466c7ac3230995a204
#
_entry.id   1055a28e44d663466c7ac3230995a204
#
_cell.length_a   1.000
_cell.length_b   1.000
_cell.length_c   1.000
_cell.angle_alpha   90.00
_cell.angle_beta   90.00
_cell.angle_gamma   90.00
#
_symmetry.space_group_name_H-M   'P 1'
#
loop_
_entity.id
_entity.type
_entity.pdbx_description
1 polymer ?
#
loop_
_entity_poly.entity_id
_entity_poly.type
_entity_poly.pdbx_seq_one_letter_code
_entity_poly.pdbx_strand_id
1 'polypeptide(L)'
;MRPVAARILDAFQLTRLSLAFGAVCELWLVTLLTRADPRYVHLPVYHMPLWKALGCTMLVALGLFAFAASLNDLLDVRHDRRFAPDRPLAAGRIRASSAAFLSFGALMLAIVSASVLGEVALVLTVVVSAAIMFYDAVAKHIPALGIVTVGAVHALNMFIPNHTLVFTLPVWWSMSHAVAIAASVHRFEGKRPYFGTKRILSLSAAWLLCSAVLLGGGAWASQGAATAYWPQVAAGDHVTTASPAGIVWPVLALVGFLLLVRTKVAGTGADAVAAEKLRRYGAMWQAVYAAAWLLAAGMAVEAAGMAVLAVVGLVVMTLLKEVNGLSGRPIGWR
;
A
#
# COMPACT_ATOMS: atom_id res chain seq x y z
N MET A 1 -27.09 22.57 -11.31
CA MET A 1 -26.55 21.63 -10.28
C MET A 1 -25.93 20.42 -10.98
N ARG A 2 -24.70 19.96 -10.58
CA ARG A 2 -24.12 18.75 -11.15
C ARG A 2 -24.87 17.51 -10.64
N PRO A 3 -25.10 16.46 -11.47
CA PRO A 3 -25.77 15.24 -11.05
C PRO A 3 -24.97 14.54 -9.94
N VAL A 4 -25.67 13.85 -9.02
CA VAL A 4 -25.05 13.16 -7.86
C VAL A 4 -23.96 12.17 -8.31
N ALA A 5 -24.22 11.40 -9.37
CA ALA A 5 -23.25 10.47 -9.94
C ALA A 5 -21.91 11.14 -10.33
N ALA A 6 -21.96 12.36 -10.89
CA ALA A 6 -20.76 13.11 -11.24
C ALA A 6 -19.95 13.55 -10.01
N ARG A 7 -20.62 13.89 -8.90
CA ARG A 7 -19.95 14.24 -7.63
C ARG A 7 -19.27 13.01 -7.00
N ILE A 8 -19.94 11.86 -7.05
CA ILE A 8 -19.38 10.58 -6.57
C ILE A 8 -18.14 10.23 -7.39
N LEU A 9 -18.20 10.32 -8.72
CA LEU A 9 -17.03 10.04 -9.58
C LEU A 9 -15.87 11.01 -9.30
N ASP A 10 -16.13 12.29 -9.11
CA ASP A 10 -15.10 13.27 -8.77
C ASP A 10 -14.47 12.97 -7.38
N ALA A 11 -15.26 12.50 -6.40
CA ALA A 11 -14.75 12.05 -5.10
C ALA A 11 -13.88 10.78 -5.22
N PHE A 12 -14.30 9.80 -6.02
CA PHE A 12 -13.49 8.60 -6.32
C PHE A 12 -12.18 8.95 -7.02
N GLN A 13 -12.19 9.93 -7.93
CA GLN A 13 -10.97 10.43 -8.57
C GLN A 13 -10.03 11.09 -7.56
N LEU A 14 -10.56 11.92 -6.66
CA LEU A 14 -9.77 12.62 -5.64
C LEU A 14 -9.12 11.63 -4.66
N THR A 15 -9.89 10.67 -4.17
CA THR A 15 -9.43 9.69 -3.17
C THR A 15 -8.63 8.53 -3.77
N ARG A 16 -8.63 8.38 -5.09
CA ARG A 16 -7.94 7.30 -5.84
C ARG A 16 -8.22 5.90 -5.29
N LEU A 17 -9.39 5.68 -4.68
CA LEU A 17 -9.76 4.42 -4.01
C LEU A 17 -9.63 3.17 -4.88
N SER A 18 -9.70 3.32 -6.21
CA SER A 18 -9.44 2.22 -7.14
C SER A 18 -8.03 1.60 -7.04
N LEU A 19 -7.07 2.32 -6.45
CA LEU A 19 -5.70 1.84 -6.23
C LEU A 19 -5.47 1.33 -4.79
N ALA A 20 -6.44 1.51 -3.90
CA ALA A 20 -6.29 1.16 -2.48
C ALA A 20 -6.31 -0.36 -2.21
N PHE A 21 -6.70 -1.19 -3.21
CA PHE A 21 -6.75 -2.65 -3.05
C PHE A 21 -5.45 -3.25 -2.53
N GLY A 22 -4.31 -2.76 -3.01
CA GLY A 22 -3.00 -3.20 -2.53
C GLY A 22 -2.81 -2.95 -1.04
N ALA A 23 -3.13 -1.74 -0.58
CA ALA A 23 -3.01 -1.37 0.83
C ALA A 23 -3.96 -2.20 1.74
N VAL A 24 -5.17 -2.50 1.26
CA VAL A 24 -6.09 -3.41 1.98
C VAL A 24 -5.48 -4.79 2.11
N CYS A 25 -4.93 -5.35 1.02
CA CYS A 25 -4.32 -6.68 1.03
C CYS A 25 -3.08 -6.76 1.93
N GLU A 26 -2.29 -5.69 2.05
CA GLU A 26 -1.17 -5.62 2.99
C GLU A 26 -1.64 -5.78 4.44
N LEU A 27 -2.68 -5.04 4.86
CA LEU A 27 -3.21 -5.14 6.21
C LEU A 27 -3.90 -6.50 6.43
N TRP A 28 -4.65 -7.00 5.45
CA TRP A 28 -5.31 -8.29 5.54
C TRP A 28 -4.31 -9.44 5.64
N LEU A 29 -3.19 -9.38 4.91
CA LEU A 29 -2.10 -10.35 5.05
C LEU A 29 -1.64 -10.46 6.50
N VAL A 30 -1.28 -9.33 7.11
CA VAL A 30 -0.80 -9.33 8.51
C VAL A 30 -1.92 -9.74 9.47
N THR A 31 -3.14 -9.28 9.25
CA THR A 31 -4.31 -9.69 10.05
C THR A 31 -4.51 -11.21 10.03
N LEU A 32 -4.45 -11.84 8.85
CA LEU A 32 -4.65 -13.29 8.71
C LEU A 32 -3.48 -14.06 9.32
N LEU A 33 -2.23 -13.66 9.08
CA LEU A 33 -1.06 -14.26 9.73
C LEU A 33 -1.13 -14.14 11.25
N THR A 34 -1.55 -12.99 11.78
CA THR A 34 -1.70 -12.78 13.22
C THR A 34 -2.73 -13.71 13.82
N ARG A 35 -3.84 -13.92 13.15
CA ARG A 35 -4.93 -14.78 13.64
C ARG A 35 -4.62 -16.28 13.55
N ALA A 36 -3.77 -16.67 12.61
CA ALA A 36 -3.34 -18.04 12.45
C ALA A 36 -2.26 -18.47 13.44
N ASP A 37 -1.49 -17.51 13.97
CA ASP A 37 -0.31 -17.77 14.79
C ASP A 37 -0.61 -17.62 16.29
N PRO A 38 -0.55 -18.71 17.08
CA PRO A 38 -0.86 -18.71 18.51
C PRO A 38 0.00 -17.76 19.35
N ARG A 39 1.16 -17.37 18.86
CA ARG A 39 2.04 -16.42 19.56
C ARG A 39 1.40 -15.06 19.79
N TYR A 40 0.41 -14.71 18.98
CA TYR A 40 -0.27 -13.41 19.00
C TYR A 40 -1.62 -13.43 19.74
N VAL A 41 -1.88 -14.46 20.56
CA VAL A 41 -3.11 -14.59 21.35
C VAL A 41 -3.36 -13.37 22.27
N HIS A 42 -2.32 -12.63 22.63
CA HIS A 42 -2.43 -11.42 23.45
C HIS A 42 -2.97 -10.19 22.69
N LEU A 43 -3.08 -10.25 21.37
CA LEU A 43 -3.53 -9.11 20.55
C LEU A 43 -5.06 -9.12 20.37
N PRO A 44 -5.74 -7.97 20.41
CA PRO A 44 -7.19 -7.88 20.20
C PRO A 44 -7.64 -8.49 18.87
N VAL A 45 -6.86 -8.28 17.79
CA VAL A 45 -7.14 -8.80 16.43
C VAL A 45 -7.25 -10.34 16.41
N TYR A 46 -6.52 -11.04 17.29
CA TYR A 46 -6.57 -12.50 17.37
C TYR A 46 -7.96 -13.02 17.76
N HIS A 47 -8.61 -12.38 18.74
CA HIS A 47 -9.89 -12.79 19.30
C HIS A 47 -11.12 -12.20 18.58
N MET A 48 -10.93 -11.18 17.74
CA MET A 48 -12.05 -10.57 17.03
C MET A 48 -12.69 -11.55 16.05
N PRO A 49 -14.02 -11.48 15.82
CA PRO A 49 -14.64 -12.13 14.66
C PRO A 49 -13.92 -11.72 13.37
N LEU A 50 -13.67 -12.68 12.46
CA LEU A 50 -12.87 -12.44 11.24
C LEU A 50 -13.40 -11.27 10.43
N TRP A 51 -14.71 -11.20 10.21
CA TRP A 51 -15.34 -10.12 9.45
C TRP A 51 -15.09 -8.73 10.08
N LYS A 52 -15.05 -8.66 11.41
CA LYS A 52 -14.77 -7.41 12.14
C LYS A 52 -13.29 -7.01 12.00
N ALA A 53 -12.36 -7.96 12.16
CA ALA A 53 -10.94 -7.72 12.01
C ALA A 53 -10.61 -7.25 10.58
N LEU A 54 -11.11 -7.96 9.55
CA LEU A 54 -10.92 -7.59 8.14
C LEU A 54 -11.64 -6.28 7.79
N GLY A 55 -12.85 -6.05 8.32
CA GLY A 55 -13.58 -4.81 8.10
C GLY A 55 -12.87 -3.59 8.69
N CYS A 56 -12.42 -3.67 9.94
CA CYS A 56 -11.68 -2.55 10.57
C CYS A 56 -10.36 -2.28 9.86
N THR A 57 -9.57 -3.29 9.55
CA THR A 57 -8.30 -3.11 8.83
C THR A 57 -8.50 -2.61 7.40
N MET A 58 -9.57 -3.00 6.71
CA MET A 58 -9.97 -2.44 5.43
C MET A 58 -10.28 -0.93 5.55
N LEU A 59 -11.07 -0.54 6.55
CA LEU A 59 -11.42 0.87 6.76
C LEU A 59 -10.19 1.71 7.13
N VAL A 60 -9.24 1.17 7.90
CA VAL A 60 -7.95 1.81 8.16
C VAL A 60 -7.19 2.03 6.85
N ALA A 61 -7.03 0.99 6.03
CA ALA A 61 -6.31 1.07 4.76
C ALA A 61 -6.95 2.07 3.79
N LEU A 62 -8.28 1.98 3.60
CA LEU A 62 -9.03 2.88 2.71
C LEU A 62 -9.00 4.32 3.22
N GLY A 63 -9.13 4.52 4.53
CA GLY A 63 -9.09 5.85 5.15
C GLY A 63 -7.72 6.51 5.00
N LEU A 64 -6.62 5.81 5.32
CA LEU A 64 -5.27 6.33 5.15
C LEU A 64 -4.93 6.60 3.68
N PHE A 65 -5.36 5.71 2.77
CA PHE A 65 -5.13 5.87 1.34
C PHE A 65 -5.89 7.08 0.77
N ALA A 66 -7.16 7.22 1.12
CA ALA A 66 -7.99 8.36 0.71
C ALA A 66 -7.47 9.67 1.30
N PHE A 67 -7.03 9.65 2.57
CA PHE A 67 -6.38 10.78 3.22
C PHE A 67 -5.11 11.21 2.45
N ALA A 68 -4.19 10.27 2.18
CA ALA A 68 -2.97 10.54 1.45
C ALA A 68 -3.23 11.15 0.07
N ALA A 69 -4.14 10.56 -0.71
CA ALA A 69 -4.45 11.02 -2.06
C ALA A 69 -5.08 12.41 -2.07
N SER A 70 -6.07 12.66 -1.19
CA SER A 70 -6.77 13.94 -1.13
C SER A 70 -5.90 15.06 -0.54
N LEU A 71 -5.06 14.75 0.45
CA LEU A 71 -4.10 15.68 1.03
C LEU A 71 -3.07 16.13 -0.03
N ASN A 72 -2.52 15.17 -0.78
CA ASN A 72 -1.58 15.48 -1.86
C ASN A 72 -2.19 16.44 -2.88
N ASP A 73 -3.42 16.19 -3.34
CA ASP A 73 -4.09 17.06 -4.31
C ASP A 73 -4.41 18.45 -3.71
N LEU A 74 -4.69 18.54 -2.39
CA LEU A 74 -4.89 19.82 -1.69
C LEU A 74 -3.61 20.66 -1.64
N LEU A 75 -2.50 20.06 -1.28
CA LEU A 75 -1.22 20.75 -1.18
C LEU A 75 -0.67 21.13 -2.55
N ASP A 76 -0.91 20.30 -3.56
CA ASP A 76 -0.39 20.49 -4.91
C ASP A 76 -1.34 21.28 -5.84
N VAL A 77 -2.46 21.82 -5.37
CA VAL A 77 -3.49 22.47 -6.22
C VAL A 77 -2.93 23.55 -7.16
N ARG A 78 -1.97 24.35 -6.69
CA ARG A 78 -1.35 25.41 -7.50
C ARG A 78 -0.45 24.83 -8.60
N HIS A 79 0.27 23.79 -8.30
CA HIS A 79 1.11 23.03 -9.24
C HIS A 79 0.24 22.30 -10.26
N ASP A 80 -0.79 21.61 -9.80
CA ASP A 80 -1.69 20.81 -10.61
C ASP A 80 -2.48 21.64 -11.63
N ARG A 81 -2.82 22.88 -11.32
CA ARG A 81 -3.44 23.81 -12.30
C ARG A 81 -2.58 24.05 -13.53
N ARG A 82 -1.26 23.90 -13.42
CA ARG A 82 -0.32 24.07 -14.55
C ARG A 82 0.02 22.76 -15.24
N PHE A 83 0.16 21.67 -14.49
CA PHE A 83 0.76 20.42 -14.99
C PHE A 83 -0.24 19.24 -15.06
N ALA A 84 -1.37 19.32 -14.37
CA ALA A 84 -2.41 18.31 -14.34
C ALA A 84 -3.82 18.96 -14.21
N PRO A 85 -4.22 19.83 -15.16
CA PRO A 85 -5.44 20.64 -15.05
C PRO A 85 -6.72 19.80 -15.00
N ASP A 86 -6.67 18.54 -15.43
CA ASP A 86 -7.80 17.62 -15.41
C ASP A 86 -8.10 17.00 -14.04
N ARG A 87 -7.23 17.21 -13.04
CA ARG A 87 -7.52 16.74 -11.67
C ARG A 87 -8.75 17.45 -11.09
N PRO A 88 -9.59 16.74 -10.29
CA PRO A 88 -10.87 17.29 -9.82
C PRO A 88 -10.76 18.64 -9.12
N LEU A 89 -9.74 18.81 -8.29
CA LEU A 89 -9.50 20.04 -7.52
C LEU A 89 -8.88 21.14 -8.39
N ALA A 90 -7.92 20.81 -9.23
CA ALA A 90 -7.29 21.75 -10.16
C ALA A 90 -8.28 22.30 -11.19
N ALA A 91 -9.17 21.42 -11.71
CA ALA A 91 -10.26 21.76 -12.62
C ALA A 91 -11.43 22.52 -11.97
N GLY A 92 -11.39 22.77 -10.65
CA GLY A 92 -12.50 23.42 -9.92
C GLY A 92 -13.77 22.57 -9.84
N ARG A 93 -13.71 21.27 -10.13
CA ARG A 93 -14.86 20.36 -10.01
C ARG A 93 -15.23 20.08 -8.57
N ILE A 94 -14.25 20.08 -7.66
CA ILE A 94 -14.40 19.99 -6.20
C ILE A 94 -13.86 21.28 -5.60
N ARG A 95 -14.56 21.83 -4.59
CA ARG A 95 -14.07 22.97 -3.81
C ARG A 95 -12.97 22.49 -2.84
N ALA A 96 -11.98 23.34 -2.57
CA ALA A 96 -10.92 23.03 -1.62
C ALA A 96 -11.44 22.68 -0.22
N SER A 97 -12.48 23.39 0.25
CA SER A 97 -13.14 23.07 1.53
C SER A 97 -13.77 21.68 1.55
N SER A 98 -14.40 21.26 0.44
CA SER A 98 -15.00 19.93 0.33
C SER A 98 -13.92 18.84 0.26
N ALA A 99 -12.80 19.10 -0.43
CA ALA A 99 -11.66 18.20 -0.47
C ALA A 99 -10.98 18.06 0.91
N ALA A 100 -10.84 19.18 1.64
CA ALA A 100 -10.30 19.16 3.01
C ALA A 100 -11.22 18.40 3.97
N PHE A 101 -12.54 18.58 3.87
CA PHE A 101 -13.51 17.84 4.66
C PHE A 101 -13.45 16.33 4.35
N LEU A 102 -13.34 15.95 3.08
CA LEU A 102 -13.21 14.55 2.66
C LEU A 102 -11.90 13.94 3.17
N SER A 103 -10.79 14.68 3.08
CA SER A 103 -9.48 14.26 3.58
C SER A 103 -9.52 14.03 5.10
N PHE A 104 -10.06 14.98 5.85
CA PHE A 104 -10.23 14.87 7.31
C PHE A 104 -11.17 13.72 7.67
N GLY A 105 -12.30 13.56 6.99
CA GLY A 105 -13.23 12.47 7.22
C GLY A 105 -12.60 11.09 6.96
N ALA A 106 -11.76 10.97 5.92
CA ALA A 106 -11.01 9.76 5.63
C ALA A 106 -9.99 9.43 6.75
N LEU A 107 -9.28 10.43 7.25
CA LEU A 107 -8.37 10.28 8.39
C LEU A 107 -9.14 9.85 9.66
N MET A 108 -10.27 10.48 9.96
CA MET A 108 -11.10 10.12 11.11
C MET A 108 -11.65 8.69 10.99
N LEU A 109 -12.04 8.27 9.78
CA LEU A 109 -12.45 6.88 9.53
C LEU A 109 -11.33 5.90 9.86
N ALA A 110 -10.09 6.19 9.44
CA ALA A 110 -8.94 5.35 9.76
C ALA A 110 -8.68 5.29 11.26
N ILE A 111 -8.66 6.44 11.95
CA ILE A 111 -8.41 6.55 13.39
C ILE A 111 -9.48 5.80 14.20
N VAL A 112 -10.77 6.01 13.91
CA VAL A 112 -11.87 5.34 14.60
C VAL A 112 -11.83 3.83 14.35
N SER A 113 -11.51 3.39 13.14
CA SER A 113 -11.40 1.97 12.83
C SER A 113 -10.19 1.33 13.53
N ALA A 114 -9.07 2.06 13.62
CA ALA A 114 -7.87 1.59 14.31
C ALA A 114 -8.08 1.50 15.84
N SER A 115 -8.85 2.39 16.45
CA SER A 115 -9.16 2.32 17.89
C SER A 115 -9.89 1.03 18.28
N VAL A 116 -10.66 0.45 17.36
CA VAL A 116 -11.31 -0.86 17.55
C VAL A 116 -10.30 -2.01 17.56
N LEU A 117 -9.17 -1.86 16.83
CA LEU A 117 -8.10 -2.86 16.78
C LEU A 117 -7.20 -2.82 18.03
N GLY A 118 -7.24 -1.73 18.80
CA GLY A 118 -6.48 -1.55 20.02
C GLY A 118 -5.68 -0.26 20.06
N GLU A 119 -5.13 0.06 21.24
CA GLU A 119 -4.44 1.32 21.48
C GLU A 119 -3.18 1.49 20.62
N VAL A 120 -2.36 0.46 20.49
CA VAL A 120 -1.14 0.52 19.67
C VAL A 120 -1.47 0.66 18.18
N ALA A 121 -2.54 0.00 17.70
CA ALA A 121 -3.01 0.19 16.33
C ALA A 121 -3.45 1.64 16.06
N LEU A 122 -4.12 2.27 17.03
CA LEU A 122 -4.48 3.69 16.97
C LEU A 122 -3.22 4.57 16.90
N VAL A 123 -2.24 4.37 17.78
CA VAL A 123 -0.98 5.14 17.80
C VAL A 123 -0.25 4.97 16.46
N LEU A 124 -0.11 3.74 15.95
CA LEU A 124 0.55 3.49 14.66
C LEU A 124 -0.20 4.16 13.50
N THR A 125 -1.53 4.18 13.52
CA THR A 125 -2.33 4.87 12.50
C THR A 125 -2.06 6.39 12.52
N VAL A 126 -1.91 7.00 13.70
CA VAL A 126 -1.51 8.41 13.83
C VAL A 126 -0.08 8.61 13.33
N VAL A 127 0.86 7.72 13.65
CA VAL A 127 2.26 7.79 13.15
C VAL A 127 2.29 7.67 11.62
N VAL A 128 1.53 6.75 11.02
CA VAL A 128 1.42 6.59 9.55
C VAL A 128 0.83 7.86 8.93
N SER A 129 -0.22 8.43 9.53
CA SER A 129 -0.81 9.67 9.01
C SER A 129 0.17 10.85 9.08
N ALA A 130 0.96 10.95 10.15
CA ALA A 130 2.03 11.95 10.27
C ALA A 130 3.15 11.73 9.22
N ALA A 131 3.53 10.48 8.94
CA ALA A 131 4.49 10.14 7.88
C ALA A 131 3.95 10.51 6.48
N ILE A 132 2.66 10.31 6.21
CA ILE A 132 1.98 10.75 4.99
C ILE A 132 2.02 12.28 4.88
N MET A 133 1.68 13.01 5.95
CA MET A 133 1.76 14.47 5.97
C MET A 133 3.19 14.97 5.74
N PHE A 134 4.17 14.35 6.40
CA PHE A 134 5.60 14.65 6.19
C PHE A 134 6.03 14.40 4.74
N TYR A 135 5.58 13.29 4.14
CA TYR A 135 5.83 13.01 2.73
C TYR A 135 5.30 14.14 1.84
N ASP A 136 4.04 14.51 2.00
CA ASP A 136 3.37 15.48 1.15
C ASP A 136 3.86 16.91 1.37
N ALA A 137 4.23 17.27 2.60
CA ALA A 137 4.70 18.61 2.91
C ALA A 137 6.18 18.83 2.57
N VAL A 138 7.02 17.81 2.76
CA VAL A 138 8.50 17.97 2.73
C VAL A 138 9.18 16.91 1.87
N ALA A 139 8.98 15.61 2.17
CA ALA A 139 9.84 14.56 1.66
C ALA A 139 9.75 14.37 0.15
N LYS A 140 8.57 14.56 -0.47
CA LYS A 140 8.38 14.42 -1.93
C LYS A 140 9.25 15.41 -2.75
N HIS A 141 9.72 16.49 -2.15
CA HIS A 141 10.61 17.45 -2.81
C HIS A 141 12.08 17.02 -2.78
N ILE A 142 12.43 16.02 -1.97
CA ILE A 142 13.78 15.45 -1.84
C ILE A 142 13.72 13.98 -2.30
N PRO A 143 14.19 13.65 -3.54
CA PRO A 143 13.86 12.35 -4.17
C PRO A 143 14.19 11.13 -3.32
N ALA A 144 15.40 11.04 -2.76
CA ALA A 144 15.80 9.90 -1.94
C ALA A 144 14.93 9.78 -0.67
N LEU A 145 14.69 10.89 0.02
CA LEU A 145 13.87 10.95 1.23
C LEU A 145 12.42 10.59 0.91
N GLY A 146 11.83 11.18 -0.15
CA GLY A 146 10.46 10.89 -0.54
C GLY A 146 10.24 9.43 -0.89
N ILE A 147 11.15 8.82 -1.66
CA ILE A 147 11.03 7.43 -2.06
C ILE A 147 11.14 6.48 -0.85
N VAL A 148 12.08 6.74 0.06
CA VAL A 148 12.21 5.94 1.29
C VAL A 148 10.98 6.12 2.20
N THR A 149 10.46 7.35 2.31
CA THR A 149 9.25 7.62 3.11
C THR A 149 8.05 6.84 2.56
N VAL A 150 7.88 6.72 1.24
CA VAL A 150 6.82 5.86 0.65
C VAL A 150 6.98 4.42 1.13
N GLY A 151 8.19 3.85 1.04
CA GLY A 151 8.44 2.50 1.54
C GLY A 151 8.18 2.35 3.04
N ALA A 152 8.62 3.32 3.83
CA ALA A 152 8.41 3.34 5.29
C ALA A 152 6.91 3.41 5.64
N VAL A 153 6.11 4.19 4.92
CA VAL A 153 4.65 4.24 5.08
C VAL A 153 4.02 2.87 4.85
N HIS A 154 4.42 2.14 3.78
CA HIS A 154 3.95 0.77 3.54
C HIS A 154 4.32 -0.17 4.69
N ALA A 155 5.58 -0.13 5.16
CA ALA A 155 6.03 -0.95 6.27
C ALA A 155 5.26 -0.66 7.56
N LEU A 156 5.17 0.61 7.96
CA LEU A 156 4.47 1.03 9.17
C LEU A 156 2.97 0.68 9.11
N ASN A 157 2.35 0.84 7.94
CA ASN A 157 0.95 0.48 7.72
C ASN A 157 0.71 -1.00 8.01
N MET A 158 1.61 -1.88 7.58
CA MET A 158 1.50 -3.33 7.82
C MET A 158 1.63 -3.71 9.30
N PHE A 159 2.28 -2.90 10.14
CA PHE A 159 2.36 -3.14 11.58
C PHE A 159 1.11 -2.74 12.36
N ILE A 160 0.15 -2.03 11.76
CA ILE A 160 -1.07 -1.58 12.44
C ILE A 160 -1.86 -2.75 13.05
N PRO A 161 -2.12 -3.87 12.34
CA PRO A 161 -2.82 -5.02 12.93
C PRO A 161 -1.98 -5.77 13.97
N ASN A 162 -0.64 -5.75 13.84
CA ASN A 162 0.27 -6.48 14.71
C ASN A 162 1.64 -5.79 14.80
N HIS A 163 1.82 -5.02 15.85
CA HIS A 163 3.08 -4.32 16.12
C HIS A 163 4.19 -5.25 16.66
N THR A 164 3.84 -6.46 17.08
CA THR A 164 4.78 -7.49 17.58
C THR A 164 5.11 -8.55 16.54
N LEU A 165 4.80 -8.28 15.26
CA LEU A 165 5.01 -9.22 14.18
C LEU A 165 6.48 -9.61 14.05
N VAL A 166 6.78 -10.89 14.29
CA VAL A 166 8.14 -11.46 14.17
C VAL A 166 8.50 -11.75 12.72
N PHE A 167 7.54 -12.26 11.95
CA PHE A 167 7.74 -12.57 10.53
C PHE A 167 7.70 -11.31 9.67
N THR A 168 8.78 -10.55 9.69
CA THR A 168 8.88 -9.22 9.04
C THR A 168 9.23 -9.29 7.54
N LEU A 169 9.54 -10.46 6.99
CA LEU A 169 9.94 -10.62 5.58
C LEU A 169 8.87 -10.11 4.58
N PRO A 170 7.55 -10.36 4.76
CA PRO A 170 6.52 -9.78 3.91
C PRO A 170 6.46 -8.24 3.97
N VAL A 171 6.71 -7.67 5.16
CA VAL A 171 6.77 -6.22 5.37
C VAL A 171 7.94 -5.60 4.62
N TRP A 172 9.13 -6.20 4.76
CA TRP A 172 10.32 -5.80 4.02
C TRP A 172 10.11 -5.90 2.50
N TRP A 173 9.43 -6.97 2.06
CA TRP A 173 9.15 -7.19 0.63
C TRP A 173 8.24 -6.11 0.07
N SER A 174 7.13 -5.78 0.76
CA SER A 174 6.21 -4.71 0.37
C SER A 174 6.90 -3.35 0.36
N MET A 175 7.67 -3.02 1.41
CA MET A 175 8.49 -1.80 1.48
C MET A 175 9.43 -1.69 0.29
N SER A 176 10.18 -2.76 0.00
CA SER A 176 11.18 -2.78 -1.08
C SER A 176 10.53 -2.63 -2.46
N HIS A 177 9.38 -3.28 -2.67
CA HIS A 177 8.58 -3.12 -3.88
C HIS A 177 8.11 -1.67 -4.04
N ALA A 178 7.56 -1.05 -2.99
CA ALA A 178 7.10 0.34 -3.03
C ALA A 178 8.25 1.32 -3.35
N VAL A 179 9.43 1.11 -2.74
CA VAL A 179 10.66 1.88 -3.04
C VAL A 179 11.06 1.72 -4.50
N ALA A 180 11.09 0.48 -5.02
CA ALA A 180 11.46 0.20 -6.41
C ALA A 180 10.49 0.85 -7.40
N ILE A 181 9.18 0.76 -7.15
CA ILE A 181 8.14 1.42 -7.97
C ILE A 181 8.31 2.94 -7.93
N ALA A 182 8.43 3.52 -6.74
CA ALA A 182 8.56 4.98 -6.60
C ALA A 182 9.83 5.52 -7.28
N ALA A 183 10.96 4.81 -7.16
CA ALA A 183 12.22 5.15 -7.84
C ALA A 183 12.10 5.07 -9.36
N SER A 184 11.48 4.00 -9.86
CA SER A 184 11.28 3.79 -11.30
C SER A 184 10.33 4.83 -11.90
N VAL A 185 9.22 5.12 -11.21
CA VAL A 185 8.26 6.17 -11.60
C VAL A 185 8.93 7.54 -11.63
N HIS A 186 9.73 7.88 -10.61
CA HIS A 186 10.49 9.14 -10.60
C HIS A 186 11.39 9.28 -11.83
N ARG A 187 12.05 8.18 -12.22
CA ARG A 187 12.93 8.14 -13.40
C ARG A 187 12.13 8.31 -14.70
N PHE A 188 11.05 7.57 -14.90
CA PHE A 188 10.22 7.65 -16.10
C PHE A 188 9.52 9.00 -16.26
N GLU A 189 9.11 9.63 -15.17
CA GLU A 189 8.51 10.97 -15.23
C GLU A 189 9.54 12.08 -15.44
N GLY A 190 10.83 11.76 -15.47
CA GLY A 190 11.90 12.75 -15.64
C GLY A 190 11.89 13.84 -14.57
N LYS A 191 11.39 13.52 -13.36
CA LYS A 191 11.25 14.49 -12.26
C LYS A 191 12.58 15.09 -11.86
N ARG A 192 12.59 16.40 -11.67
CA ARG A 192 13.74 17.09 -11.09
C ARG A 192 13.63 17.16 -9.57
N PRO A 193 14.74 17.08 -8.85
CA PRO A 193 16.13 16.88 -9.32
C PRO A 193 16.38 15.42 -9.75
N TYR A 194 17.13 15.22 -10.84
CA TYR A 194 17.41 13.88 -11.40
C TYR A 194 18.19 12.99 -10.43
N PHE A 195 18.06 11.66 -10.60
CA PHE A 195 18.84 10.66 -9.89
C PHE A 195 20.30 10.66 -10.39
N GLY A 196 21.16 11.41 -9.69
CA GLY A 196 22.62 11.25 -9.83
C GLY A 196 23.14 10.23 -8.83
N THR A 197 24.41 9.84 -8.97
CA THR A 197 25.09 8.81 -8.16
C THR A 197 24.93 9.05 -6.65
N LYS A 198 25.10 10.28 -6.18
CA LYS A 198 24.95 10.62 -4.75
C LYS A 198 23.54 10.31 -4.21
N ARG A 199 22.49 10.54 -5.01
CA ARG A 199 21.10 10.30 -4.61
C ARG A 199 20.77 8.80 -4.64
N ILE A 200 21.32 8.08 -5.61
CA ILE A 200 21.20 6.61 -5.65
C ILE A 200 21.87 6.01 -4.40
N LEU A 201 23.09 6.46 -4.06
CA LEU A 201 23.78 6.00 -2.84
C LEU A 201 22.98 6.33 -1.57
N SER A 202 22.43 7.56 -1.45
CA SER A 202 21.59 7.94 -0.31
C SER A 202 20.33 7.09 -0.22
N LEU A 203 19.67 6.83 -1.35
CA LEU A 203 18.49 5.95 -1.41
C LEU A 203 18.85 4.53 -0.98
N SER A 204 19.94 3.97 -1.54
CA SER A 204 20.40 2.62 -1.19
C SER A 204 20.79 2.50 0.27
N ALA A 205 21.51 3.49 0.82
CA ALA A 205 21.89 3.51 2.23
C ALA A 205 20.66 3.56 3.16
N ALA A 206 19.69 4.42 2.85
CA ALA A 206 18.47 4.52 3.62
C ALA A 206 17.59 3.25 3.51
N TRP A 207 17.47 2.66 2.31
CA TRP A 207 16.80 1.37 2.14
C TRP A 207 17.50 0.25 2.90
N LEU A 208 18.84 0.18 2.88
CA LEU A 208 19.62 -0.80 3.64
C LEU A 208 19.41 -0.63 5.15
N LEU A 209 19.38 0.62 5.64
CA LEU A 209 19.09 0.90 7.05
C LEU A 209 17.69 0.42 7.45
N CYS A 210 16.66 0.77 6.68
CA CYS A 210 15.30 0.28 6.92
C CYS A 210 15.23 -1.26 6.85
N SER A 211 15.93 -1.87 5.91
CA SER A 211 16.01 -3.32 5.77
C SER A 211 16.68 -3.98 6.99
N ALA A 212 17.78 -3.40 7.48
CA ALA A 212 18.46 -3.86 8.68
C ALA A 212 17.57 -3.76 9.92
N VAL A 213 16.81 -2.66 10.07
CA VAL A 213 15.87 -2.48 11.18
C VAL A 213 14.74 -3.51 11.11
N LEU A 214 14.11 -3.69 9.94
CA LEU A 214 12.99 -4.62 9.78
C LEU A 214 13.41 -6.07 9.95
N LEU A 215 14.41 -6.52 9.20
CA LEU A 215 14.84 -7.91 9.22
C LEU A 215 15.63 -8.24 10.49
N GLY A 216 16.45 -7.31 10.95
CA GLY A 216 17.18 -7.43 12.22
C GLY A 216 16.22 -7.44 13.42
N GLY A 217 15.17 -6.60 13.41
CA GLY A 217 14.13 -6.59 14.45
C GLY A 217 13.37 -7.91 14.52
N GLY A 218 12.96 -8.47 13.37
CA GLY A 218 12.34 -9.79 13.30
C GLY A 218 13.26 -10.91 13.79
N ALA A 219 14.52 -10.90 13.37
CA ALA A 219 15.53 -11.86 13.81
C ALA A 219 15.80 -11.75 15.32
N TRP A 220 15.88 -10.54 15.86
CA TRP A 220 16.00 -10.30 17.28
C TRP A 220 14.80 -10.84 18.06
N ALA A 221 13.57 -10.53 17.61
CA ALA A 221 12.34 -11.00 18.24
C ALA A 221 12.19 -12.52 18.21
N SER A 222 12.79 -13.20 17.21
CA SER A 222 12.85 -14.67 17.11
C SER A 222 14.00 -15.28 17.92
N GLN A 223 14.77 -14.48 18.64
CA GLN A 223 15.96 -14.91 19.38
C GLN A 223 16.98 -15.66 18.49
N GLY A 224 17.03 -15.34 17.22
CA GLY A 224 17.89 -15.97 16.21
C GLY A 224 17.45 -17.37 15.78
N ALA A 225 16.36 -17.91 16.32
CA ALA A 225 15.87 -19.23 15.94
C ALA A 225 15.03 -19.16 14.64
N ALA A 226 15.47 -19.82 13.58
CA ALA A 226 14.75 -19.83 12.30
C ALA A 226 13.30 -20.34 12.42
N THR A 227 13.06 -21.36 13.26
CA THR A 227 11.74 -21.90 13.54
C THR A 227 10.81 -20.90 14.25
N ALA A 228 11.38 -20.01 15.09
CA ALA A 228 10.61 -18.96 15.74
C ALA A 228 10.35 -17.75 14.84
N TYR A 229 11.14 -17.56 13.78
CA TYR A 229 10.96 -16.47 12.82
C TYR A 229 9.77 -16.72 11.86
N TRP A 230 9.64 -17.95 11.35
CA TRP A 230 8.57 -18.30 10.42
C TRP A 230 7.20 -18.38 11.13
N PRO A 231 6.08 -18.11 10.39
CA PRO A 231 4.75 -18.16 10.97
C PRO A 231 4.45 -19.56 11.53
N GLN A 232 3.81 -19.60 12.68
CA GLN A 232 3.25 -20.78 13.25
C GLN A 232 1.74 -20.79 12.95
N VAL A 233 1.26 -21.81 12.24
CA VAL A 233 -0.14 -21.89 11.83
C VAL A 233 -0.81 -22.99 12.64
N ALA A 234 -1.85 -22.62 13.39
CA ALA A 234 -2.68 -23.57 14.13
C ALA A 234 -3.62 -24.28 13.14
N ALA A 235 -3.59 -25.62 13.14
CA ALA A 235 -4.46 -26.50 12.34
C ALA A 235 -5.08 -27.55 13.28
N GLY A 236 -6.25 -27.26 13.81
CA GLY A 236 -6.86 -28.07 14.88
C GLY A 236 -5.98 -28.08 16.13
N ASP A 237 -5.66 -29.27 16.66
CA ASP A 237 -4.84 -29.45 17.85
C ASP A 237 -3.33 -29.39 17.59
N HIS A 238 -2.92 -29.17 16.34
CA HIS A 238 -1.53 -29.11 15.94
C HIS A 238 -1.12 -27.71 15.52
N VAL A 239 0.10 -27.33 15.90
CA VAL A 239 0.75 -26.09 15.42
C VAL A 239 1.88 -26.49 14.47
N THR A 240 1.82 -26.02 13.24
CA THR A 240 2.83 -26.27 12.22
C THR A 240 3.62 -24.99 11.93
N THR A 241 4.93 -25.09 11.88
CA THR A 241 5.77 -23.96 11.43
C THR A 241 5.84 -23.95 9.90
N ALA A 242 5.57 -22.82 9.29
CA ALA A 242 5.69 -22.64 7.86
C ALA A 242 7.13 -22.96 7.38
N SER A 243 7.24 -23.68 6.25
CA SER A 243 8.54 -24.03 5.69
C SER A 243 9.23 -22.82 5.03
N PRO A 244 10.52 -22.58 5.28
CA PRO A 244 11.31 -21.59 4.55
C PRO A 244 11.26 -21.77 3.02
N ALA A 245 11.06 -23.00 2.53
CA ALA A 245 10.90 -23.28 1.11
C ALA A 245 9.67 -22.58 0.51
N GLY A 246 8.69 -22.18 1.34
CA GLY A 246 7.52 -21.39 0.93
C GLY A 246 7.87 -20.05 0.27
N ILE A 247 9.08 -19.52 0.46
CA ILE A 247 9.57 -18.30 -0.22
C ILE A 247 9.53 -18.42 -1.75
N VAL A 248 9.42 -19.60 -2.29
CA VAL A 248 9.25 -19.81 -3.74
C VAL A 248 8.03 -19.06 -4.28
N TRP A 249 6.94 -18.97 -3.51
CA TRP A 249 5.71 -18.32 -3.97
C TRP A 249 5.85 -16.82 -4.16
N PRO A 250 6.33 -16.00 -3.19
CA PRO A 250 6.58 -14.59 -3.42
C PRO A 250 7.67 -14.33 -4.47
N VAL A 251 8.67 -15.23 -4.62
CA VAL A 251 9.66 -15.13 -5.70
C VAL A 251 9.01 -15.36 -7.07
N LEU A 252 8.13 -16.35 -7.22
CA LEU A 252 7.37 -16.55 -8.46
C LEU A 252 6.45 -15.34 -8.76
N ALA A 253 5.82 -14.77 -7.74
CA ALA A 253 5.04 -13.54 -7.89
C ALA A 253 5.93 -12.37 -8.35
N LEU A 254 7.16 -12.23 -7.84
CA LEU A 254 8.10 -11.21 -8.32
C LEU A 254 8.49 -11.43 -9.78
N VAL A 255 8.81 -12.67 -10.16
CA VAL A 255 9.09 -13.00 -11.57
C VAL A 255 7.92 -12.65 -12.46
N GLY A 256 6.69 -12.99 -12.05
CA GLY A 256 5.46 -12.59 -12.75
C GLY A 256 5.34 -11.08 -12.91
N PHE A 257 5.66 -10.31 -11.86
CA PHE A 257 5.67 -8.85 -11.93
C PHE A 257 6.69 -8.32 -12.94
N LEU A 258 7.92 -8.84 -12.91
CA LEU A 258 8.97 -8.43 -13.85
C LEU A 258 8.60 -8.73 -15.30
N LEU A 259 7.97 -9.88 -15.56
CA LEU A 259 7.43 -10.23 -16.88
C LEU A 259 6.31 -9.27 -17.30
N LEU A 260 5.39 -8.94 -16.40
CA LEU A 260 4.34 -7.95 -16.64
C LEU A 260 4.94 -6.58 -16.99
N VAL A 261 5.91 -6.11 -16.21
CA VAL A 261 6.61 -4.83 -16.48
C VAL A 261 7.28 -4.87 -17.85
N ARG A 262 8.00 -5.94 -18.16
CA ARG A 262 8.65 -6.10 -19.46
C ARG A 262 7.66 -6.03 -20.62
N THR A 263 6.51 -6.70 -20.52
CA THR A 263 5.55 -6.82 -21.62
C THR A 263 4.62 -5.60 -21.74
N LYS A 264 4.20 -5.01 -20.62
CA LYS A 264 3.16 -3.96 -20.61
C LYS A 264 3.69 -2.54 -20.41
N VAL A 265 4.90 -2.40 -19.82
CA VAL A 265 5.50 -1.09 -19.51
C VAL A 265 6.62 -0.77 -20.49
N ALA A 266 7.59 -1.67 -20.71
CA ALA A 266 8.76 -1.42 -21.57
C ALA A 266 8.43 -1.18 -23.05
N GLY A 267 7.28 -1.66 -23.54
CA GLY A 267 6.83 -1.46 -24.92
C GLY A 267 6.01 -0.19 -25.16
N THR A 268 5.85 0.68 -24.15
CA THR A 268 5.12 1.94 -24.31
C THR A 268 6.07 3.05 -24.76
N GLY A 269 5.82 3.59 -25.94
CA GLY A 269 6.66 4.64 -26.56
C GLY A 269 6.66 6.02 -25.87
N ALA A 270 6.03 6.16 -24.69
CA ALA A 270 5.98 7.40 -23.92
C ALA A 270 6.22 7.14 -22.43
N ASP A 271 7.26 7.79 -21.88
CA ASP A 271 7.69 7.61 -20.48
C ASP A 271 6.59 7.91 -19.44
N ALA A 272 5.76 8.92 -19.69
CA ALA A 272 4.64 9.25 -18.79
C ALA A 272 3.59 8.14 -18.72
N VAL A 273 3.31 7.45 -19.84
CA VAL A 273 2.38 6.30 -19.88
C VAL A 273 3.01 5.09 -19.21
N ALA A 274 4.32 4.90 -19.38
CA ALA A 274 5.07 3.84 -18.69
C ALA A 274 5.03 4.04 -17.16
N ALA A 275 5.26 5.27 -16.69
CA ALA A 275 5.18 5.63 -15.27
C ALA A 275 3.78 5.38 -14.69
N GLU A 276 2.72 5.77 -15.41
CA GLU A 276 1.33 5.53 -14.99
C GLU A 276 1.04 4.03 -14.87
N LYS A 277 1.37 3.24 -15.91
CA LYS A 277 1.18 1.79 -15.89
C LYS A 277 1.93 1.15 -14.74
N LEU A 278 3.20 1.53 -14.54
CA LEU A 278 4.04 0.97 -13.49
C LEU A 278 3.46 1.27 -12.11
N ARG A 279 3.02 2.49 -11.84
CA ARG A 279 2.37 2.89 -10.58
C ARG A 279 1.12 2.05 -10.33
N ARG A 280 0.29 1.88 -11.34
CA ARG A 280 -0.98 1.16 -11.26
C ARG A 280 -0.78 -0.34 -11.03
N TYR A 281 0.05 -0.98 -11.86
CA TYR A 281 0.36 -2.40 -11.70
C TYR A 281 1.13 -2.67 -10.41
N GLY A 282 2.07 -1.79 -10.04
CA GLY A 282 2.81 -1.91 -8.78
C GLY A 282 1.91 -1.88 -7.55
N ALA A 283 0.97 -0.94 -7.48
CA ALA A 283 0.02 -0.87 -6.37
C ALA A 283 -0.85 -2.12 -6.28
N MET A 284 -1.32 -2.64 -7.41
CA MET A 284 -2.16 -3.86 -7.43
C MET A 284 -1.39 -5.12 -7.13
N TRP A 285 -0.10 -5.17 -7.46
CA TRP A 285 0.71 -6.36 -7.27
C TRP A 285 0.94 -6.72 -5.81
N GLN A 286 0.73 -5.77 -4.90
CA GLN A 286 0.72 -6.03 -3.45
C GLN A 286 -0.33 -7.08 -3.06
N ALA A 287 -1.48 -7.11 -3.74
CA ALA A 287 -2.48 -8.16 -3.52
C ALA A 287 -1.98 -9.56 -3.95
N VAL A 288 -1.21 -9.62 -5.05
CA VAL A 288 -0.59 -10.88 -5.51
C VAL A 288 0.49 -11.34 -4.53
N TYR A 289 1.30 -10.42 -4.00
CA TYR A 289 2.27 -10.75 -2.96
C TYR A 289 1.59 -11.23 -1.68
N ALA A 290 0.48 -10.60 -1.27
CA ALA A 290 -0.27 -11.05 -0.09
C ALA A 290 -0.76 -12.49 -0.26
N ALA A 291 -1.32 -12.85 -1.43
CA ALA A 291 -1.70 -14.22 -1.74
C ALA A 291 -0.49 -15.18 -1.71
N ALA A 292 0.63 -14.78 -2.31
CA ALA A 292 1.85 -15.58 -2.35
C ALA A 292 2.46 -15.82 -0.96
N TRP A 293 2.43 -14.82 -0.08
CA TRP A 293 2.90 -14.95 1.31
C TRP A 293 1.98 -15.84 2.16
N LEU A 294 0.65 -15.80 1.92
CA LEU A 294 -0.28 -16.74 2.57
C LEU A 294 -0.04 -18.18 2.09
N LEU A 295 0.23 -18.40 0.80
CA LEU A 295 0.68 -19.71 0.30
C LEU A 295 1.99 -20.16 0.96
N ALA A 296 2.95 -19.25 1.11
CA ALA A 296 4.21 -19.52 1.80
C ALA A 296 4.00 -19.94 3.26
N ALA A 297 2.97 -19.41 3.90
CA ALA A 297 2.56 -19.78 5.26
C ALA A 297 1.71 -21.06 5.32
N GLY A 298 1.35 -21.69 4.19
CA GLY A 298 0.49 -22.87 4.14
C GLY A 298 -1.01 -22.56 4.22
N MET A 299 -1.41 -21.29 4.14
CA MET A 299 -2.79 -20.80 4.27
C MET A 299 -3.46 -20.70 2.89
N ALA A 300 -3.75 -21.84 2.27
CA ALA A 300 -4.20 -21.91 0.88
C ALA A 300 -5.59 -21.28 0.65
N VAL A 301 -6.52 -21.42 1.60
CA VAL A 301 -7.88 -20.86 1.49
C VAL A 301 -7.85 -19.35 1.54
N GLU A 302 -7.11 -18.77 2.47
CA GLU A 302 -6.93 -17.34 2.62
C GLU A 302 -6.17 -16.76 1.41
N ALA A 303 -5.19 -17.48 0.91
CA ALA A 303 -4.46 -17.13 -0.31
C ALA A 303 -5.38 -17.08 -1.54
N ALA A 304 -6.29 -18.04 -1.69
CA ALA A 304 -7.29 -18.06 -2.75
C ALA A 304 -8.24 -16.84 -2.63
N GLY A 305 -8.69 -16.52 -1.41
CA GLY A 305 -9.49 -15.32 -1.15
C GLY A 305 -8.75 -14.03 -1.56
N MET A 306 -7.46 -13.91 -1.25
CA MET A 306 -6.62 -12.79 -1.67
C MET A 306 -6.42 -12.73 -3.18
N ALA A 307 -6.25 -13.86 -3.84
CA ALA A 307 -6.15 -13.93 -5.30
C ALA A 307 -7.46 -13.47 -5.98
N VAL A 308 -8.61 -13.87 -5.45
CA VAL A 308 -9.91 -13.38 -5.92
C VAL A 308 -10.01 -11.86 -5.74
N LEU A 309 -9.59 -11.33 -4.57
CA LEU A 309 -9.59 -9.88 -4.32
C LEU A 309 -8.66 -9.14 -5.30
N ALA A 310 -7.49 -9.71 -5.64
CA ALA A 310 -6.59 -9.14 -6.65
C ALA A 310 -7.27 -9.05 -8.03
N VAL A 311 -7.98 -10.11 -8.45
CA VAL A 311 -8.75 -10.13 -9.71
C VAL A 311 -9.89 -9.11 -9.67
N VAL A 312 -10.65 -9.06 -8.59
CA VAL A 312 -11.72 -8.05 -8.40
C VAL A 312 -11.16 -6.64 -8.49
N GLY A 313 -10.04 -6.37 -7.82
CA GLY A 313 -9.36 -5.08 -7.87
C GLY A 313 -8.95 -4.70 -9.31
N LEU A 314 -8.42 -5.65 -10.08
CA LEU A 314 -8.07 -5.45 -11.49
C LEU A 314 -9.30 -5.11 -12.34
N VAL A 315 -10.39 -5.86 -12.17
CA VAL A 315 -11.65 -5.65 -12.90
C VAL A 315 -12.24 -4.28 -12.54
N VAL A 316 -12.38 -3.97 -11.26
CA VAL A 316 -12.91 -2.68 -10.78
C VAL A 316 -12.09 -1.51 -11.34
N MET A 317 -10.77 -1.60 -11.26
CA MET A 317 -9.88 -0.55 -11.78
C MET A 317 -10.04 -0.38 -13.30
N THR A 318 -10.17 -1.48 -14.03
CA THR A 318 -10.36 -1.44 -15.50
C THR A 318 -11.71 -0.84 -15.86
N LEU A 319 -12.79 -1.27 -15.20
CA LEU A 319 -14.14 -0.74 -15.41
C LEU A 319 -14.21 0.76 -15.08
N LEU A 320 -13.64 1.19 -13.97
CA LEU A 320 -13.62 2.61 -13.62
C LEU A 320 -12.86 3.45 -14.65
N LYS A 321 -11.78 2.93 -15.20
CA LYS A 321 -11.03 3.59 -16.27
C LYS A 321 -11.90 3.74 -17.54
N GLU A 322 -12.56 2.67 -17.97
CA GLU A 322 -13.42 2.71 -19.16
C GLU A 322 -14.63 3.63 -18.97
N VAL A 323 -15.32 3.56 -17.83
CA VAL A 323 -16.46 4.44 -17.51
C VAL A 323 -16.04 5.91 -17.52
N ASN A 324 -14.88 6.24 -16.95
CA ASN A 324 -14.37 7.61 -16.97
C ASN A 324 -13.94 8.04 -18.40
N GLY A 325 -13.40 7.13 -19.20
CA GLY A 325 -13.11 7.36 -20.61
C GLY A 325 -14.37 7.72 -21.42
N LEU A 326 -15.43 6.92 -21.26
CA LEU A 326 -16.73 7.14 -21.91
C LEU A 326 -17.41 8.44 -21.45
N SER A 327 -17.19 8.88 -20.22
CA SER A 327 -17.73 10.14 -19.71
C SER A 327 -16.99 11.40 -20.17
N GLY A 328 -16.01 11.26 -21.10
CA GLY A 328 -15.16 12.37 -21.56
C GLY A 328 -14.26 12.96 -20.46
N ARG A 329 -14.09 12.21 -19.39
CA ARG A 329 -13.26 12.59 -18.23
C ARG A 329 -12.11 11.61 -18.12
N PRO A 330 -11.03 11.80 -18.90
CA PRO A 330 -9.88 10.92 -18.76
C PRO A 330 -9.40 10.99 -17.30
N ILE A 331 -9.23 9.82 -16.67
CA ILE A 331 -8.52 9.76 -15.40
C ILE A 331 -7.06 10.08 -15.75
N GLY A 332 -6.74 11.35 -15.71
CA GLY A 332 -5.36 11.82 -15.85
C GLY A 332 -4.63 11.50 -14.55
N TRP A 333 -4.04 10.34 -14.50
CA TRP A 333 -3.05 9.96 -13.49
C TRP A 333 -1.67 10.49 -13.91
N ARG A 334 -1.58 11.76 -14.28
CA ARG A 334 -0.30 12.41 -14.60
C ARG A 334 0.29 13.07 -13.37
#